data_8e6d082226cf8547bbef3420ed533efd
#
_entry.id   8e6d082226cf8547bbef3420ed533efd
#
_cell.length_a   1.000
_cell.length_b   1.000
_cell.length_c   1.000
_cell.angle_alpha   90.00
_cell.angle_beta   90.00
_cell.angle_gamma   90.00
#
_symmetry.space_group_name_H-M   'P 1'
#
loop_
_entity.id
_entity.type
_entity.pdbx_description
1 polymer ?
#
loop_
_entity_poly.entity_id
_entity_poly.type
_entity_poly.pdbx_seq_one_letter_code
_entity_poly.pdbx_strand_id
1 'polypeptide(L)'
;MTGGRIKRIGKYLDGDDFCCTYGDGVGDVDITKLVAFHKSHGNLATLTATQPPGRFGAIGLQGQQVTGFQEKPQGDGAWINGGFFVLSPKVLDFIDGDSTTWEKEPMEKLAHMGQLASHFHRGFWQPMDTLRDKTHLEELWATGKAP
;
A
#
# COMPACT_ATOMS: atom_id res chain seq x y z
N MET A 1 -15.24 -9.57 1.56
CA MET A 1 -14.34 -8.57 0.98
C MET A 1 -13.11 -8.41 1.89
N THR A 2 -12.16 -7.55 1.56
CA THR A 2 -10.90 -7.35 2.32
C THR A 2 -11.15 -6.98 3.78
N GLY A 3 -11.99 -6.00 4.06
CA GLY A 3 -12.36 -5.62 5.42
C GLY A 3 -12.96 -6.77 6.24
N GLY A 4 -13.90 -7.52 5.66
CA GLY A 4 -14.49 -8.65 6.37
C GLY A 4 -13.47 -9.73 6.76
N ARG A 5 -12.42 -9.95 5.94
CA ARG A 5 -11.32 -10.86 6.30
C ARG A 5 -10.52 -10.32 7.49
N ILE A 6 -10.20 -9.01 7.48
CA ILE A 6 -9.53 -8.35 8.62
C ILE A 6 -10.38 -8.46 9.89
N LYS A 7 -11.70 -8.22 9.81
CA LYS A 7 -12.59 -8.34 10.98
C LYS A 7 -12.59 -9.75 11.57
N ARG A 8 -12.59 -10.78 10.73
CA ARG A 8 -12.60 -12.18 11.18
C ARG A 8 -11.35 -12.59 11.95
N ILE A 9 -10.19 -12.01 11.66
CA ILE A 9 -8.96 -12.30 12.40
C ILE A 9 -8.91 -11.60 13.76
N GLY A 10 -9.81 -10.63 14.03
CA GLY A 10 -9.85 -9.89 15.28
C GLY A 10 -9.83 -10.75 16.54
N LYS A 11 -10.47 -11.92 16.49
CA LYS A 11 -10.47 -12.89 17.59
C LYS A 11 -9.11 -13.54 17.89
N TYR A 12 -8.12 -13.36 17.03
CA TYR A 12 -6.76 -13.86 17.19
C TYR A 12 -5.75 -12.74 17.52
N LEU A 13 -6.22 -11.50 17.63
CA LEU A 13 -5.38 -10.36 17.99
C LEU A 13 -5.42 -10.17 19.51
N ASP A 14 -4.24 -10.07 20.13
CA ASP A 14 -4.09 -9.98 21.58
C ASP A 14 -4.28 -8.52 22.12
N GLY A 15 -4.88 -7.63 21.33
CA GLY A 15 -5.11 -6.22 21.70
C GLY A 15 -4.00 -5.26 21.28
N ASP A 16 -2.87 -5.76 20.83
CA ASP A 16 -1.74 -4.97 20.33
C ASP A 16 -1.91 -4.59 18.83
N ASP A 17 -1.14 -3.58 18.40
CA ASP A 17 -1.04 -3.23 16.99
C ASP A 17 -0.54 -4.42 16.17
N PHE A 18 -1.08 -4.59 14.99
CA PHE A 18 -0.75 -5.71 14.12
C PHE A 18 -0.36 -5.27 12.71
N CYS A 19 0.50 -6.06 12.08
CA CYS A 19 0.85 -5.88 10.68
C CYS A 19 -0.15 -6.61 9.78
N CYS A 20 -0.51 -5.97 8.67
CA CYS A 20 -1.38 -6.53 7.64
C CYS A 20 -0.81 -6.22 6.26
N THR A 21 -0.86 -7.17 5.35
CA THR A 21 -0.44 -6.97 3.95
C THR A 21 -1.38 -7.67 2.99
N TYR A 22 -1.37 -7.20 1.75
CA TYR A 22 -1.98 -7.94 0.64
C TYR A 22 -1.09 -9.10 0.22
N GLY A 23 -1.70 -10.15 -0.35
CA GLY A 23 -0.97 -11.36 -0.77
C GLY A 23 -0.29 -11.26 -2.14
N ASP A 24 -0.50 -10.16 -2.86
CA ASP A 24 -0.08 -9.94 -4.24
C ASP A 24 0.86 -8.74 -4.42
N GLY A 25 1.20 -8.04 -3.35
CA GLY A 25 2.22 -6.98 -3.35
C GLY A 25 3.56 -7.50 -2.83
N VAL A 26 4.61 -7.41 -3.63
CA VAL A 26 5.99 -7.79 -3.26
C VAL A 26 6.85 -6.54 -3.12
N GLY A 27 7.56 -6.41 -2.00
CA GLY A 27 8.40 -5.23 -1.77
C GLY A 27 9.45 -5.47 -0.69
N ASP A 28 10.52 -4.66 -0.71
CA ASP A 28 11.59 -4.64 0.30
C ASP A 28 11.28 -3.65 1.45
N VAL A 29 10.01 -3.57 1.84
CA VAL A 29 9.54 -2.68 2.91
C VAL A 29 10.19 -3.06 4.24
N ASP A 30 10.89 -2.11 4.86
CA ASP A 30 11.44 -2.26 6.21
C ASP A 30 10.32 -2.22 7.25
N ILE A 31 9.83 -3.41 7.60
CA ILE A 31 8.71 -3.57 8.55
C ILE A 31 9.08 -3.02 9.94
N THR A 32 10.34 -3.12 10.35
CA THR A 32 10.79 -2.57 11.64
C THR A 32 10.64 -1.06 11.67
N LYS A 33 11.05 -0.37 10.60
CA LYS A 33 10.86 1.09 10.48
C LYS A 33 9.39 1.47 10.35
N LEU A 34 8.60 0.69 9.60
CA LEU A 34 7.17 0.91 9.46
C LEU A 34 6.45 0.84 10.82
N VAL A 35 6.74 -0.18 11.63
CA VAL A 35 6.19 -0.33 13.00
C VAL A 35 6.67 0.80 13.92
N ALA A 36 7.95 1.16 13.88
CA ALA A 36 8.48 2.27 14.68
C ALA A 36 7.81 3.60 14.32
N PHE A 37 7.59 3.85 13.02
CA PHE A 37 6.88 5.03 12.55
C PHE A 37 5.41 5.04 13.05
N HIS A 38 4.70 3.91 12.95
CA HIS A 38 3.34 3.79 13.47
C HIS A 38 3.25 4.18 14.95
N LYS A 39 4.14 3.62 15.76
CA LYS A 39 4.20 3.90 17.21
C LYS A 39 4.53 5.36 17.53
N SER A 40 5.21 6.08 16.64
CA SER A 40 5.64 7.46 16.88
C SER A 40 4.53 8.50 16.79
N HIS A 41 3.46 8.25 16.03
CA HIS A 41 2.39 9.22 15.79
C HIS A 41 1.07 8.90 16.52
N GLY A 42 0.86 7.65 16.97
CA GLY A 42 -0.30 7.24 17.75
C GLY A 42 -1.64 7.21 17.01
N ASN A 43 -1.65 7.29 15.67
CA ASN A 43 -2.87 7.13 14.88
C ASN A 43 -3.30 5.67 14.84
N LEU A 44 -4.55 5.40 14.46
CA LEU A 44 -5.11 4.04 14.41
C LEU A 44 -4.55 3.20 13.26
N ALA A 45 -4.10 3.81 12.18
CA ALA A 45 -3.60 3.11 10.99
C ALA A 45 -2.41 3.82 10.36
N THR A 46 -1.46 3.03 9.88
CA THR A 46 -0.39 3.45 8.98
C THR A 46 -0.46 2.60 7.72
N LEU A 47 -0.44 3.22 6.56
CA LEU A 47 -0.24 2.55 5.27
C LEU A 47 1.17 2.83 4.74
N THR A 48 1.71 1.91 3.97
CA THR A 48 2.89 2.17 3.17
C THR A 48 2.48 2.80 1.84
N ALA A 49 2.97 4.02 1.59
CA ALA A 49 2.81 4.67 0.30
C ALA A 49 4.01 4.35 -0.58
N THR A 50 3.76 3.93 -1.81
CA THR A 50 4.78 3.61 -2.80
C THR A 50 4.48 4.26 -4.14
N GLN A 51 5.48 4.28 -5.01
CA GLN A 51 5.34 4.70 -6.40
C GLN A 51 5.61 3.49 -7.30
N PRO A 52 4.56 2.94 -7.95
CA PRO A 52 4.73 1.78 -8.82
C PRO A 52 5.65 2.11 -10.01
N PRO A 53 6.23 1.10 -10.66
CA PRO A 53 6.94 1.30 -11.93
C PRO A 53 6.05 2.00 -12.94
N GLY A 54 6.56 3.08 -13.57
CA GLY A 54 5.81 3.81 -14.61
C GLY A 54 5.48 2.89 -15.80
N ARG A 55 4.24 2.97 -16.26
CA ARG A 55 3.77 2.16 -17.41
C ARG A 55 3.72 2.96 -18.70
N PHE A 56 3.57 4.28 -18.60
CA PHE A 56 3.34 5.18 -19.72
C PHE A 56 4.30 6.38 -19.71
N GLY A 57 4.49 7.01 -20.86
CA GLY A 57 5.13 8.32 -20.94
C GLY A 57 4.21 9.39 -20.36
N ALA A 58 4.72 10.21 -19.46
CA ALA A 58 4.01 11.38 -18.94
C ALA A 58 4.29 12.62 -19.81
N ILE A 59 3.27 13.42 -20.09
CA ILE A 59 3.39 14.66 -20.87
C ILE A 59 2.92 15.85 -20.02
N GLY A 60 3.70 16.94 -20.05
CA GLY A 60 3.26 18.25 -19.58
C GLY A 60 2.52 18.97 -20.69
N LEU A 61 1.39 19.60 -20.38
CA LEU A 61 0.58 20.33 -21.37
C LEU A 61 0.33 21.77 -20.94
N GLN A 62 0.38 22.68 -21.92
CA GLN A 62 -0.17 24.03 -21.81
C GLN A 62 -1.09 24.25 -23.02
N GLY A 63 -2.39 24.17 -22.79
CA GLY A 63 -3.36 24.05 -23.90
C GLY A 63 -3.10 22.78 -24.70
N GLN A 64 -2.85 22.90 -26.00
CA GLN A 64 -2.48 21.77 -26.88
C GLN A 64 -0.95 21.62 -27.07
N GLN A 65 -0.17 22.54 -26.49
CA GLN A 65 1.29 22.47 -26.57
C GLN A 65 1.86 21.52 -25.55
N VAL A 66 2.67 20.56 -26.00
CA VAL A 66 3.45 19.70 -25.10
C VAL A 66 4.65 20.50 -24.57
N THR A 67 4.73 20.68 -23.28
CA THR A 67 5.79 21.43 -22.58
C THR A 67 6.85 20.56 -21.93
N GLY A 68 6.58 19.26 -21.81
CA GLY A 68 7.52 18.30 -21.25
C GLY A 68 7.12 16.87 -21.62
N PHE A 69 8.11 15.99 -21.67
CA PHE A 69 7.91 14.55 -21.84
C PHE A 69 8.87 13.78 -20.94
N GLN A 70 8.35 12.79 -20.25
CA GLN A 70 9.14 11.90 -19.41
C GLN A 70 8.68 10.45 -19.63
N GLU A 71 9.59 9.61 -20.10
CA GLU A 71 9.29 8.20 -20.34
C GLU A 71 9.21 7.44 -19.01
N LYS A 72 8.07 6.80 -18.74
CA LYS A 72 7.82 5.90 -17.61
C LYS A 72 8.30 6.45 -16.26
N PRO A 73 7.86 7.67 -15.85
CA PRO A 73 8.24 8.20 -14.55
C PRO A 73 7.71 7.29 -13.44
N GLN A 74 8.44 7.16 -12.35
CA GLN A 74 7.97 6.39 -11.19
C GLN A 74 6.63 6.94 -10.70
N GLY A 75 5.66 6.03 -10.49
CA GLY A 75 4.34 6.36 -9.96
C GLY A 75 3.47 7.19 -10.90
N ASP A 76 3.89 7.40 -12.15
CA ASP A 76 3.25 8.38 -13.03
C ASP A 76 2.97 9.73 -12.30
N GLY A 77 3.85 10.07 -11.33
CA GLY A 77 3.77 11.25 -10.48
C GLY A 77 2.87 11.11 -9.23
N ALA A 78 2.27 9.97 -8.98
CA ALA A 78 1.39 9.74 -7.84
C ALA A 78 1.94 8.70 -6.84
N TRP A 79 1.55 8.86 -5.58
CA TRP A 79 1.72 7.85 -4.54
C TRP A 79 0.47 6.99 -4.46
N ILE A 80 0.67 5.69 -4.31
CA ILE A 80 -0.42 4.73 -4.14
C ILE A 80 -0.29 3.95 -2.83
N ASN A 81 -1.36 3.28 -2.44
CA ASN A 81 -1.37 2.33 -1.34
C ASN A 81 -0.54 1.09 -1.73
N GLY A 82 0.59 0.88 -1.06
CA GLY A 82 1.50 -0.26 -1.29
C GLY A 82 1.08 -1.55 -0.60
N GLY A 83 -0.04 -1.56 0.13
CA GLY A 83 -0.62 -2.77 0.70
C GLY A 83 0.04 -3.31 1.97
N PHE A 84 1.01 -2.60 2.55
CA PHE A 84 1.62 -2.93 3.83
C PHE A 84 1.11 -1.96 4.89
N PHE A 85 0.53 -2.48 5.96
CA PHE A 85 -0.10 -1.69 7.02
C PHE A 85 0.41 -2.07 8.40
N VAL A 86 0.37 -1.09 9.31
CA VAL A 86 0.33 -1.33 10.75
C VAL A 86 -0.96 -0.74 11.28
N LEU A 87 -1.73 -1.53 12.01
CA LEU A 87 -3.10 -1.24 12.39
C LEU A 87 -3.30 -1.47 13.89
N SER A 88 -3.95 -0.51 14.55
CA SER A 88 -4.52 -0.75 15.88
C SER A 88 -5.76 -1.66 15.76
N PRO A 89 -6.02 -2.57 16.71
CA PRO A 89 -7.25 -3.37 16.72
C PRO A 89 -8.54 -2.54 16.68
N LYS A 90 -8.49 -1.27 17.09
CA LYS A 90 -9.62 -0.34 17.02
C LYS A 90 -10.12 -0.08 15.59
N VAL A 91 -9.30 -0.36 14.56
CA VAL A 91 -9.76 -0.26 13.16
C VAL A 91 -10.88 -1.23 12.83
N LEU A 92 -11.02 -2.31 13.60
CA LEU A 92 -12.10 -3.30 13.43
C LEU A 92 -13.49 -2.70 13.67
N ASP A 93 -13.59 -1.62 14.44
CA ASP A 93 -14.85 -0.91 14.72
C ASP A 93 -15.37 -0.17 13.47
N PHE A 94 -14.51 0.09 12.49
CA PHE A 94 -14.86 0.71 11.22
C PHE A 94 -15.30 -0.29 10.14
N ILE A 95 -15.31 -1.59 10.46
CA ILE A 95 -15.67 -2.65 9.54
C ILE A 95 -17.00 -3.25 9.96
N ASP A 96 -18.07 -3.01 9.19
CA ASP A 96 -19.41 -3.48 9.52
C ASP A 96 -19.54 -5.01 9.44
N GLY A 97 -18.95 -5.63 8.40
CA GLY A 97 -19.07 -7.08 8.20
C GLY A 97 -18.34 -7.60 6.97
N ASP A 98 -18.73 -8.79 6.54
CA ASP A 98 -18.06 -9.56 5.49
C ASP A 98 -18.04 -8.87 4.11
N SER A 99 -19.03 -8.05 3.82
CA SER A 99 -19.15 -7.29 2.57
C SER A 99 -18.31 -6.00 2.55
N THR A 100 -17.74 -5.58 3.69
CA THR A 100 -16.94 -4.36 3.79
C THR A 100 -15.63 -4.52 3.03
N THR A 101 -15.33 -3.55 2.18
CA THR A 101 -14.05 -3.40 1.50
C THR A 101 -13.17 -2.45 2.33
N TRP A 102 -12.02 -2.92 2.81
CA TRP A 102 -11.11 -2.16 3.67
C TRP A 102 -10.68 -0.83 3.05
N GLU A 103 -10.40 -0.85 1.76
CA GLU A 103 -9.86 0.27 0.96
C GLU A 103 -10.88 1.38 0.67
N LYS A 104 -12.14 1.17 1.04
CA LYS A 104 -13.23 2.13 0.85
C LYS A 104 -13.57 2.84 2.16
N GLU A 105 -14.80 2.67 2.60
CA GLU A 105 -15.36 3.37 3.75
C GLU A 105 -14.48 3.36 5.01
N PRO A 106 -13.88 2.22 5.45
CA PRO A 106 -13.01 2.23 6.63
C PRO A 106 -11.79 3.15 6.48
N MET A 107 -11.05 3.04 5.36
CA MET A 107 -9.86 3.88 5.14
C MET A 107 -10.25 5.34 4.91
N GLU A 108 -11.35 5.61 4.20
CA GLU A 108 -11.87 6.97 3.98
C GLU A 108 -12.25 7.63 5.31
N LYS A 109 -12.94 6.93 6.21
CA LYS A 109 -13.27 7.42 7.56
C LYS A 109 -12.01 7.72 8.37
N LEU A 110 -11.06 6.79 8.39
CA LEU A 110 -9.78 6.98 9.11
C LEU A 110 -9.01 8.19 8.57
N ALA A 111 -8.99 8.39 7.25
CA ALA A 111 -8.35 9.55 6.63
C ALA A 111 -9.04 10.86 7.03
N HIS A 112 -10.38 10.93 6.96
CA HIS A 112 -11.14 12.11 7.36
C HIS A 112 -10.98 12.47 8.84
N MET A 113 -10.79 11.45 9.69
CA MET A 113 -10.55 11.64 11.13
C MET A 113 -9.09 11.98 11.47
N GLY A 114 -8.19 12.05 10.48
CA GLY A 114 -6.76 12.23 10.71
C GLY A 114 -6.10 11.02 11.41
N GLN A 115 -6.71 9.84 11.33
CA GLN A 115 -6.26 8.61 11.98
C GLN A 115 -5.55 7.63 11.02
N LEU A 116 -5.26 8.07 9.79
CA LEU A 116 -4.51 7.34 8.79
C LEU A 116 -3.23 8.09 8.45
N ALA A 117 -2.08 7.52 8.79
CA ALA A 117 -0.76 8.06 8.44
C ALA A 117 -0.15 7.30 7.26
N SER A 118 0.81 7.92 6.57
CA SER A 118 1.51 7.36 5.43
C SER A 118 3.00 7.24 5.69
N HIS A 119 3.56 6.04 5.59
CA HIS A 119 4.99 5.77 5.59
C HIS A 119 5.48 5.65 4.13
N PHE A 120 6.39 6.51 3.72
CA PHE A 120 6.90 6.52 2.35
C PHE A 120 7.94 5.43 2.13
N HIS A 121 7.66 4.54 1.19
CA HIS A 121 8.56 3.51 0.71
C HIS A 121 9.07 3.87 -0.70
N ARG A 122 10.39 4.00 -0.85
CA ARG A 122 11.05 4.37 -2.11
C ARG A 122 11.92 3.25 -2.69
N GLY A 123 11.86 2.07 -2.05
CA GLY A 123 12.56 0.88 -2.49
C GLY A 123 11.79 0.09 -3.54
N PHE A 124 12.12 -1.18 -3.67
CA PHE A 124 11.44 -2.07 -4.60
C PHE A 124 10.00 -2.34 -4.17
N TRP A 125 9.07 -2.19 -5.11
CA TRP A 125 7.69 -2.61 -4.94
C TRP A 125 7.11 -3.01 -6.30
N GLN A 126 6.49 -4.20 -6.36
CA GLN A 126 5.90 -4.76 -7.57
C GLN A 126 4.61 -5.49 -7.22
N PRO A 127 3.45 -5.13 -7.83
CA PRO A 127 2.24 -5.93 -7.73
C PRO A 127 2.36 -7.19 -8.58
N MET A 128 1.62 -8.23 -8.23
CA MET A 128 1.50 -9.46 -9.01
C MET A 128 0.06 -9.64 -9.51
N ASP A 129 -0.47 -8.63 -10.21
CA ASP A 129 -1.84 -8.58 -10.70
C ASP A 129 -2.02 -9.29 -12.04
N THR A 130 -0.96 -9.37 -12.83
CA THR A 130 -0.98 -9.92 -14.19
C THR A 130 0.07 -11.02 -14.38
N LEU A 131 -0.11 -11.84 -15.41
CA LEU A 131 0.89 -12.85 -15.78
C LEU A 131 2.26 -12.21 -16.11
N ARG A 132 2.28 -11.00 -16.66
CA ARG A 132 3.51 -10.24 -16.91
C ARG A 132 4.22 -9.89 -15.61
N ASP A 133 3.49 -9.45 -14.59
CA ASP A 133 4.06 -9.12 -13.29
C ASP A 133 4.65 -10.36 -12.61
N LYS A 134 3.92 -11.49 -12.66
CA LYS A 134 4.40 -12.78 -12.17
C LYS A 134 5.70 -13.20 -12.88
N THR A 135 5.72 -13.17 -14.21
CA THR A 135 6.91 -13.54 -14.99
C THR A 135 8.10 -12.66 -14.63
N HIS A 136 7.88 -11.35 -14.48
CA HIS A 136 8.93 -10.41 -14.08
C HIS A 136 9.51 -10.74 -12.68
N LEU A 137 8.66 -11.04 -11.71
CA LEU A 137 9.10 -11.44 -10.36
C LEU A 137 9.86 -12.77 -10.37
N GLU A 138 9.41 -13.76 -11.18
CA GLU A 138 10.11 -15.03 -11.36
C GLU A 138 11.50 -14.85 -12.02
N GLU A 139 11.62 -13.97 -13.00
CA GLU A 139 12.90 -13.63 -13.63
C GLU A 139 13.87 -12.97 -12.65
N LEU A 140 13.40 -12.03 -11.83
CA LEU A 140 14.21 -11.40 -10.77
C LEU A 140 14.73 -12.45 -9.80
N TRP A 141 13.88 -13.36 -9.37
CA TRP A 141 14.24 -14.45 -8.47
C TRP A 141 15.26 -15.41 -9.11
N ALA A 142 14.98 -15.88 -10.32
CA ALA A 142 15.83 -16.83 -11.03
C ALA A 142 17.24 -16.27 -11.36
N THR A 143 17.34 -14.94 -11.57
CA THR A 143 18.61 -14.28 -11.87
C THR A 143 19.36 -13.78 -10.64
N GLY A 144 18.82 -13.99 -9.44
CA GLY A 144 19.39 -13.48 -8.18
C GLY A 144 19.38 -11.95 -8.06
N LYS A 145 18.51 -11.26 -8.81
CA LYS A 145 18.32 -9.81 -8.79
C LYS A 145 17.13 -9.37 -7.94
N ALA A 146 16.45 -10.30 -7.29
CA ALA A 146 15.43 -9.95 -6.30
C ALA A 146 16.10 -9.20 -5.13
N PRO A 147 15.53 -8.05 -4.67
CA PRO A 147 16.06 -7.27 -3.57
C PRO A 147 15.95 -8.00 -2.23
#